data_2859fa60e790fe4a8288f19df3dda17a
#
_entry.id   2859fa60e790fe4a8288f19df3dda17a
#
_cell.length_a   1.000
_cell.length_b   1.000
_cell.length_c   1.000
_cell.angle_alpha   90.00
_cell.angle_beta   90.00
_cell.angle_gamma   90.00
#
_symmetry.space_group_name_H-M   'P 1'
#
loop_
_entity.id
_entity.type
_entity.pdbx_description
1 polymer ?
#
loop_
_entity_poly.entity_id
_entity_poly.type
_entity_poly.pdbx_seq_one_letter_code
_entity_poly.pdbx_strand_id
1 'polypeptide(L)'
;DDPAIGEVRGTLELGETVIIETVGGSDHDYEAAGETRAGQITAANTPRGSRPGGPFIIEGIEPDDWVAIELIDMECAPYGFYRNAGPHWGYWRAVAPVRDGLVHFPPDFVVPVRPMIGVIQLESVAPHPIDHGGNMDFNSIQPGSTVHIRAQKAGAYLSIGDTHARMGCGELTAAGVEIDATVTLKVDRSPGFPNASPVVEKTRYVETAEEWLTSGIGETWGDALKKAWIEMVALLIDRYDTTYEYANMIVGTIG
;
A
#
# COMPACT_ATOMS: atom_id res chain seq x y z
N ASP A 1 23.55 11.84 -5.94
CA ASP A 1 22.60 11.76 -4.82
C ASP A 1 21.44 12.73 -5.12
N ASP A 2 20.27 12.17 -5.42
CA ASP A 2 19.04 12.95 -5.59
C ASP A 2 18.42 13.15 -4.19
N PRO A 3 18.35 14.40 -3.69
CA PRO A 3 17.84 14.65 -2.34
C PRO A 3 16.38 14.25 -2.15
N ALA A 4 15.64 14.01 -3.23
CA ALA A 4 14.26 13.52 -3.17
C ALA A 4 14.17 12.01 -2.88
N ILE A 5 15.25 11.26 -3.10
CA ILE A 5 15.29 9.81 -2.89
C ILE A 5 15.70 9.45 -1.45
N GLY A 6 16.56 10.26 -0.83
CA GLY A 6 17.11 9.98 0.47
C GLY A 6 18.32 9.03 0.44
N GLU A 7 18.74 8.56 1.60
CA GLU A 7 19.89 7.66 1.75
C GLU A 7 19.49 6.22 1.42
N VAL A 8 20.16 5.62 0.43
CA VAL A 8 19.93 4.24 0.01
C VAL A 8 20.26 3.27 1.15
N ARG A 9 19.33 2.37 1.45
CA ARG A 9 19.44 1.39 2.55
C ARG A 9 20.04 0.06 2.14
N GLY A 10 20.07 -0.24 0.86
CA GLY A 10 20.60 -1.49 0.31
C GLY A 10 20.26 -1.68 -1.16
N THR A 11 20.64 -2.84 -1.67
CA THR A 11 20.42 -3.25 -3.05
C THR A 11 19.71 -4.60 -3.07
N LEU A 12 18.76 -4.75 -3.96
CA LEU A 12 17.97 -5.97 -4.17
C LEU A 12 18.27 -6.53 -5.57
N GLU A 13 18.40 -7.84 -5.67
CA GLU A 13 18.54 -8.54 -6.94
C GLU A 13 17.17 -8.99 -7.46
N LEU A 14 17.00 -9.01 -8.78
CA LEU A 14 15.78 -9.55 -9.41
C LEU A 14 15.60 -11.03 -9.09
N GLY A 15 14.39 -11.41 -8.69
CA GLY A 15 14.06 -12.76 -8.23
C GLY A 15 14.37 -13.03 -6.76
N GLU A 16 14.98 -12.06 -6.06
CA GLU A 16 15.29 -12.19 -4.65
C GLU A 16 14.03 -12.04 -3.77
N THR A 17 13.96 -12.89 -2.73
CA THR A 17 12.99 -12.74 -1.66
C THR A 17 13.68 -12.08 -0.47
N VAL A 18 13.12 -10.98 -0.01
CA VAL A 18 13.69 -10.18 1.08
C VAL A 18 12.68 -9.97 2.20
N ILE A 19 13.22 -9.71 3.39
CA ILE A 19 12.44 -9.36 4.57
C ILE A 19 12.77 -7.91 4.93
N ILE A 20 11.75 -7.07 5.00
CA ILE A 20 11.88 -5.65 5.32
C ILE A 20 11.05 -5.35 6.56
N GLU A 21 11.70 -4.78 7.58
CA GLU A 21 11.00 -4.21 8.72
C GLU A 21 10.43 -2.86 8.34
N THR A 22 9.14 -2.68 8.59
CA THR A 22 8.41 -1.45 8.27
C THR A 22 7.82 -0.85 9.54
N VAL A 23 7.56 0.44 9.49
CA VAL A 23 6.90 1.17 10.56
C VAL A 23 5.52 1.58 10.06
N GLY A 24 4.50 1.47 10.91
CA GLY A 24 3.16 1.98 10.63
C GLY A 24 3.16 3.51 10.43
N GLY A 25 2.08 4.05 9.87
CA GLY A 25 1.98 5.43 9.39
C GLY A 25 2.21 6.56 10.39
N SER A 26 2.59 6.25 11.59
CA SER A 26 3.04 7.22 12.58
C SER A 26 4.17 6.65 13.43
N ASP A 27 5.24 7.42 13.63
CA ASP A 27 6.28 7.11 14.61
C ASP A 27 5.63 6.85 15.98
N HIS A 28 5.78 5.66 16.50
CA HIS A 28 5.13 5.28 17.74
C HIS A 28 6.15 5.07 18.84
N ASP A 29 5.99 5.85 19.88
CA ASP A 29 6.42 5.43 21.20
C ASP A 29 5.31 4.55 21.78
N TYR A 30 5.38 3.25 21.51
CA TYR A 30 4.39 2.28 21.96
C TYR A 30 4.30 2.21 23.48
N GLU A 31 5.40 2.44 24.19
CA GLU A 31 5.43 2.46 25.66
C GLU A 31 4.63 3.64 26.20
N ALA A 32 4.86 4.83 25.66
CA ALA A 32 4.11 6.03 26.07
C ALA A 32 2.61 5.94 25.72
N ALA A 33 2.26 5.26 24.63
CA ALA A 33 0.86 5.08 24.22
C ALA A 33 0.13 4.00 25.06
N GLY A 34 0.84 2.96 25.54
CA GLY A 34 0.30 1.95 26.43
C GLY A 34 -0.05 2.48 27.83
N GLU A 35 0.66 3.50 28.30
CA GLU A 35 0.43 4.16 29.57
C GLU A 35 -0.68 5.21 29.56
N THR A 36 -0.95 5.81 28.40
CA THR A 36 -2.10 6.72 28.26
C THR A 36 -3.37 5.90 28.12
N ARG A 37 -4.16 5.87 29.20
CA ARG A 37 -5.53 5.33 29.18
C ARG A 37 -6.22 5.76 27.89
N ALA A 38 -6.80 4.80 27.20
CA ALA A 38 -7.53 4.95 25.95
C ALA A 38 -8.06 6.39 25.74
N GLY A 39 -7.54 7.10 24.75
CA GLY A 39 -8.24 8.20 24.17
C GLY A 39 -7.68 9.61 24.25
N GLN A 40 -6.52 9.89 24.82
CA GLN A 40 -6.04 11.28 24.85
C GLN A 40 -4.54 11.42 24.52
N ILE A 41 -4.22 11.32 23.24
CA ILE A 41 -2.98 11.93 22.75
C ILE A 41 -3.36 13.28 22.15
N THR A 42 -2.78 14.34 22.68
CA THR A 42 -3.01 15.68 22.14
C THR A 42 -2.25 15.88 20.83
N ALA A 43 -2.72 16.78 19.97
CA ALA A 43 -2.07 17.11 18.69
C ALA A 43 -0.59 17.50 18.81
N ALA A 44 -0.14 17.91 20.00
CA ALA A 44 1.26 18.26 20.29
C ALA A 44 2.19 17.02 20.33
N ASN A 45 1.66 15.84 20.61
CA ASN A 45 2.41 14.60 20.80
C ASN A 45 2.22 13.62 19.63
N THR A 46 1.61 14.05 18.54
CA THR A 46 1.41 13.19 17.36
C THR A 46 2.71 13.14 16.58
N PRO A 47 3.38 11.98 16.49
CA PRO A 47 4.52 11.81 15.61
C PRO A 47 4.13 12.09 14.16
N ARG A 48 5.07 12.61 13.38
CA ARG A 48 4.80 13.11 12.05
C ARG A 48 5.24 12.11 10.99
N GLY A 49 4.29 11.62 10.20
CA GLY A 49 4.51 10.97 8.91
C GLY A 49 4.90 9.49 8.99
N SER A 50 4.59 8.77 7.93
CA SER A 50 5.10 7.43 7.69
C SER A 50 6.60 7.49 7.37
N ARG A 51 7.36 6.52 7.89
CA ARG A 51 8.75 6.30 7.49
C ARG A 51 8.84 4.98 6.75
N PRO A 52 8.70 4.98 5.42
CA PRO A 52 8.85 3.77 4.64
C PRO A 52 10.25 3.17 4.83
N GLY A 53 10.32 1.86 4.90
CA GLY A 53 11.56 1.11 4.75
C GLY A 53 12.11 1.33 3.34
N GLY A 54 13.41 1.55 3.22
CA GLY A 54 14.06 1.90 1.97
C GLY A 54 14.61 3.34 1.98
N PRO A 55 14.98 3.92 0.82
CA PRO A 55 14.91 3.30 -0.49
C PRO A 55 15.93 2.19 -0.72
N PHE A 56 15.54 1.16 -1.46
CA PHE A 56 16.39 0.08 -1.94
C PHE A 56 16.58 0.18 -3.45
N ILE A 57 17.82 0.06 -3.93
CA ILE A 57 18.08 -0.04 -5.37
C ILE A 57 17.68 -1.45 -5.82
N ILE A 58 16.99 -1.57 -6.94
CA ILE A 58 16.74 -2.84 -7.62
C ILE A 58 17.70 -2.95 -8.81
N GLU A 59 18.65 -3.87 -8.74
CA GLU A 59 19.67 -4.01 -9.79
C GLU A 59 19.07 -4.41 -11.14
N GLY A 60 19.60 -3.81 -12.20
CA GLY A 60 19.20 -4.12 -13.57
C GLY A 60 17.88 -3.52 -14.02
N ILE A 61 17.23 -2.70 -13.22
CA ILE A 61 16.05 -1.94 -13.63
C ILE A 61 16.48 -0.61 -14.27
N GLU A 62 15.95 -0.34 -15.44
CA GLU A 62 16.14 0.88 -16.21
C GLU A 62 14.85 1.71 -16.27
N PRO A 63 14.93 2.99 -16.67
CA PRO A 63 13.72 3.79 -16.89
C PRO A 63 12.75 3.10 -17.86
N ASP A 64 11.46 3.20 -17.55
CA ASP A 64 10.34 2.56 -18.26
C ASP A 64 10.21 1.03 -18.08
N ASP A 65 11.14 0.36 -17.41
CA ASP A 65 10.94 -1.01 -16.98
C ASP A 65 9.79 -1.10 -15.95
N TRP A 66 9.06 -2.19 -16.00
CA TRP A 66 8.05 -2.53 -14.99
C TRP A 66 8.64 -3.46 -13.95
N VAL A 67 8.40 -3.14 -12.69
CA VAL A 67 8.80 -3.92 -11.52
C VAL A 67 7.57 -4.62 -10.94
N ALA A 68 7.68 -5.92 -10.70
CA ALA A 68 6.71 -6.71 -9.97
C ALA A 68 7.18 -6.85 -8.51
N ILE A 69 6.34 -6.47 -7.58
CA ILE A 69 6.59 -6.55 -6.13
C ILE A 69 5.52 -7.47 -5.56
N GLU A 70 5.89 -8.73 -5.36
CA GLU A 70 5.02 -9.77 -4.80
C GLU A 70 5.08 -9.71 -3.28
N LEU A 71 3.94 -9.51 -2.63
CA LEU A 71 3.79 -9.56 -1.19
C LEU A 71 3.49 -10.98 -0.76
N ILE A 72 4.48 -11.62 -0.13
CA ILE A 72 4.40 -13.03 0.27
C ILE A 72 3.75 -13.16 1.65
N ASP A 73 4.22 -12.37 2.62
CA ASP A 73 3.75 -12.44 4.01
C ASP A 73 3.93 -11.10 4.73
N MET A 74 3.14 -10.89 5.78
CA MET A 74 3.23 -9.74 6.67
C MET A 74 2.94 -10.17 8.11
N GLU A 75 3.96 -10.11 8.97
CA GLU A 75 3.82 -10.30 10.41
C GLU A 75 3.65 -8.95 11.09
N CYS A 76 2.47 -8.72 11.66
CA CYS A 76 2.15 -7.51 12.41
C CYS A 76 2.71 -7.56 13.84
N ALA A 77 3.13 -6.42 14.37
CA ALA A 77 3.42 -6.25 15.79
C ALA A 77 2.20 -6.58 16.67
N PRO A 78 2.39 -6.84 17.99
CA PRO A 78 1.27 -7.27 18.87
C PRO A 78 0.23 -6.19 19.17
N TYR A 79 0.44 -4.97 18.74
CA TYR A 79 -0.52 -3.87 18.85
C TYR A 79 -0.23 -2.79 17.82
N GLY A 80 -1.27 -2.12 17.40
CA GLY A 80 -1.24 -0.97 16.50
C GLY A 80 -2.07 0.19 17.07
N PHE A 81 -2.24 1.19 16.25
CA PHE A 81 -2.99 2.40 16.58
C PHE A 81 -4.06 2.65 15.55
N TYR A 82 -5.18 3.19 16.01
CA TYR A 82 -6.19 3.76 15.16
C TYR A 82 -6.55 5.16 15.65
N ARG A 83 -6.95 6.01 14.73
CA ARG A 83 -7.19 7.41 15.03
C ARG A 83 -8.38 7.96 14.28
N ASN A 84 -8.87 9.07 14.76
CA ASN A 84 -9.70 9.99 14.02
C ASN A 84 -8.87 11.23 13.73
N ALA A 85 -8.75 11.60 12.46
CA ALA A 85 -8.06 12.82 12.07
C ALA A 85 -8.94 13.58 11.08
N GLY A 86 -9.61 14.60 11.53
CA GLY A 86 -10.43 15.43 10.64
C GLY A 86 -11.21 16.52 11.35
N PRO A 87 -11.56 17.59 10.63
CA PRO A 87 -12.21 18.76 11.20
C PRO A 87 -13.61 18.48 11.77
N HIS A 88 -14.26 17.40 11.31
CA HIS A 88 -15.61 17.03 11.74
C HIS A 88 -15.65 16.04 12.91
N TRP A 89 -14.54 15.31 13.16
CA TRP A 89 -14.48 14.19 14.10
C TRP A 89 -13.59 14.46 15.30
N GLY A 90 -12.81 15.55 15.25
CA GLY A 90 -11.76 15.84 16.21
C GLY A 90 -10.54 14.92 16.04
N TYR A 91 -9.53 15.14 16.88
CA TYR A 91 -8.34 14.28 16.94
C TYR A 91 -8.48 13.34 18.12
N TRP A 92 -8.45 12.05 17.81
CA TRP A 92 -8.56 11.01 18.78
C TRP A 92 -7.70 9.81 18.34
N ARG A 93 -7.07 9.14 19.27
CA ARG A 93 -6.18 8.02 19.01
C ARG A 93 -6.29 6.99 20.12
N ALA A 94 -6.21 5.71 19.76
CA ALA A 94 -6.21 4.61 20.72
C ALA A 94 -5.33 3.45 20.24
N VAL A 95 -4.92 2.61 21.19
CA VAL A 95 -4.20 1.37 20.93
C VAL A 95 -5.19 0.27 20.59
N ALA A 96 -4.87 -0.54 19.59
CA ALA A 96 -5.57 -1.74 19.21
C ALA A 96 -4.63 -2.94 19.41
N PRO A 97 -4.80 -3.77 20.43
CA PRO A 97 -4.08 -5.03 20.55
C PRO A 97 -4.35 -5.94 19.35
N VAL A 98 -3.29 -6.59 18.86
CA VAL A 98 -3.35 -7.57 17.77
C VAL A 98 -2.88 -8.90 18.31
N ARG A 99 -3.76 -9.89 18.36
CA ARG A 99 -3.49 -11.23 18.88
C ARG A 99 -4.46 -12.25 18.31
N ASP A 100 -4.01 -13.47 18.21
CA ASP A 100 -4.82 -14.60 17.69
C ASP A 100 -5.45 -14.32 16.30
N GLY A 101 -4.75 -13.56 15.45
CA GLY A 101 -5.24 -13.16 14.14
C GLY A 101 -6.37 -12.12 14.15
N LEU A 102 -6.60 -11.45 15.29
CA LEU A 102 -7.66 -10.47 15.48
C LEU A 102 -7.08 -9.13 15.94
N VAL A 103 -7.69 -8.05 15.46
CA VAL A 103 -7.55 -6.69 15.99
C VAL A 103 -8.65 -6.46 17.02
N HIS A 104 -8.27 -6.02 18.21
CA HIS A 104 -9.18 -5.79 19.34
C HIS A 104 -9.44 -4.30 19.53
N PHE A 105 -10.70 -3.90 19.42
CA PHE A 105 -11.14 -2.54 19.72
C PHE A 105 -11.95 -2.52 21.02
N PRO A 106 -11.59 -1.69 22.01
CA PRO A 106 -12.35 -1.57 23.23
C PRO A 106 -13.82 -1.12 22.97
N PRO A 107 -14.82 -1.57 23.78
CA PRO A 107 -14.65 -2.52 24.87
C PRO A 107 -14.54 -3.97 24.40
N ASP A 108 -15.26 -4.40 23.36
CA ASP A 108 -15.39 -5.85 23.01
C ASP A 108 -15.54 -6.09 21.49
N PHE A 109 -15.20 -5.11 20.66
CA PHE A 109 -15.30 -5.26 19.22
C PHE A 109 -14.01 -5.83 18.64
N VAL A 110 -14.12 -6.91 17.87
CA VAL A 110 -12.97 -7.57 17.24
C VAL A 110 -13.20 -7.76 15.74
N VAL A 111 -12.13 -7.67 14.96
CA VAL A 111 -12.14 -7.96 13.52
C VAL A 111 -10.92 -8.79 13.13
N PRO A 112 -11.01 -9.64 12.10
CA PRO A 112 -9.83 -10.34 11.58
C PRO A 112 -8.75 -9.35 11.12
N VAL A 113 -7.50 -9.69 11.40
CA VAL A 113 -6.34 -9.04 10.78
C VAL A 113 -6.40 -9.27 9.26
N ARG A 114 -6.23 -8.20 8.51
CA ARG A 114 -6.00 -8.22 7.06
C ARG A 114 -4.91 -7.19 6.77
N PRO A 115 -3.64 -7.58 6.94
CA PRO A 115 -2.54 -6.65 6.87
C PRO A 115 -2.36 -6.16 5.44
N MET A 116 -2.00 -4.89 5.29
CA MET A 116 -1.79 -4.28 3.99
C MET A 116 -0.69 -3.21 4.07
N ILE A 117 -0.18 -2.81 2.91
CA ILE A 117 0.79 -1.74 2.76
C ILE A 117 0.09 -0.50 2.21
N GLY A 118 0.15 0.61 2.94
CA GLY A 118 -0.36 1.91 2.50
C GLY A 118 0.62 2.60 1.54
N VAL A 119 1.90 2.66 1.89
CA VAL A 119 2.94 3.26 1.03
C VAL A 119 3.75 2.18 0.32
N ILE A 120 3.66 2.18 -1.00
CA ILE A 120 4.55 1.41 -1.88
C ILE A 120 4.88 2.27 -3.09
N GLN A 121 6.16 2.50 -3.34
CA GLN A 121 6.58 3.42 -4.38
C GLN A 121 7.97 3.14 -4.91
N LEU A 122 8.23 3.62 -6.11
CA LEU A 122 9.55 3.71 -6.70
C LEU A 122 10.01 5.19 -6.66
N GLU A 123 11.31 5.40 -6.47
CA GLU A 123 12.08 6.63 -6.70
C GLU A 123 11.97 7.73 -5.63
N SER A 124 10.83 8.24 -5.29
CA SER A 124 10.73 9.33 -4.31
C SER A 124 9.61 9.11 -3.33
N VAL A 125 9.76 9.64 -2.11
CA VAL A 125 8.67 9.63 -1.13
C VAL A 125 7.63 10.66 -1.54
N ALA A 126 6.49 10.19 -2.02
CA ALA A 126 5.35 11.03 -2.36
C ALA A 126 4.30 10.99 -1.24
N PRO A 127 3.82 12.16 -0.79
CA PRO A 127 2.80 12.23 0.26
C PRO A 127 1.39 11.81 -0.23
N HIS A 128 1.24 11.55 -1.51
CA HIS A 128 0.01 11.11 -2.17
C HIS A 128 0.38 10.20 -3.35
N PRO A 129 -0.54 9.36 -3.83
CA PRO A 129 -0.26 8.43 -4.91
C PRO A 129 0.03 9.16 -6.22
N ILE A 130 0.99 8.62 -6.97
CA ILE A 130 1.41 9.07 -8.29
C ILE A 130 1.68 7.85 -9.19
N ASP A 131 1.98 8.05 -10.47
CA ASP A 131 2.12 6.95 -11.43
C ASP A 131 3.21 5.93 -11.08
N HIS A 132 4.17 6.28 -10.23
CA HIS A 132 5.16 5.34 -9.69
C HIS A 132 4.88 4.89 -8.24
N GLY A 133 3.62 4.90 -7.80
CA GLY A 133 3.18 4.52 -6.47
C GLY A 133 3.01 5.72 -5.53
N GLY A 134 3.30 5.53 -4.26
CA GLY A 134 3.17 6.55 -3.21
C GLY A 134 2.30 6.06 -2.05
N ASN A 135 1.67 6.99 -1.37
CA ASN A 135 0.68 6.70 -0.34
C ASN A 135 -0.64 6.26 -1.00
N MET A 136 -0.68 5.00 -1.42
CA MET A 136 -1.80 4.49 -2.22
C MET A 136 -3.01 4.13 -1.37
N ASP A 137 -2.82 3.73 -0.12
CA ASP A 137 -3.86 3.28 0.81
C ASP A 137 -4.89 2.35 0.15
N PHE A 138 -4.37 1.49 -0.69
CA PHE A 138 -5.17 0.53 -1.43
C PHE A 138 -5.19 -0.80 -0.71
N ASN A 139 -6.27 -1.10 -0.01
CA ASN A 139 -6.41 -2.24 0.89
C ASN A 139 -6.32 -3.62 0.23
N SER A 140 -6.16 -3.68 -1.09
CA SER A 140 -5.85 -4.90 -1.82
C SER A 140 -4.34 -5.17 -1.93
N ILE A 141 -3.48 -4.24 -1.53
CA ILE A 141 -2.03 -4.44 -1.44
C ILE A 141 -1.73 -5.20 -0.14
N GLN A 142 -1.88 -6.51 -0.17
CA GLN A 142 -1.81 -7.41 0.99
C GLN A 142 -1.08 -8.70 0.61
N PRO A 143 -0.71 -9.57 1.56
CA PRO A 143 -0.13 -10.86 1.24
C PRO A 143 -0.94 -11.64 0.19
N GLY A 144 -0.26 -12.18 -0.82
CA GLY A 144 -0.86 -12.82 -1.99
C GLY A 144 -1.21 -11.86 -3.13
N SER A 145 -0.82 -10.58 -3.05
CA SER A 145 -0.89 -9.66 -4.19
C SER A 145 0.50 -9.37 -4.78
N THR A 146 0.53 -9.04 -6.05
CA THR A 146 1.70 -8.48 -6.74
C THR A 146 1.34 -7.08 -7.23
N VAL A 147 2.16 -6.11 -6.87
CA VAL A 147 2.03 -4.73 -7.34
C VAL A 147 3.01 -4.51 -8.48
N HIS A 148 2.50 -4.05 -9.60
CA HIS A 148 3.30 -3.73 -10.78
C HIS A 148 3.40 -2.22 -10.94
N ILE A 149 4.62 -1.70 -10.91
CA ILE A 149 4.90 -0.26 -10.97
C ILE A 149 5.97 -0.01 -12.03
N ARG A 150 5.80 1.03 -12.84
CA ARG A 150 6.76 1.43 -13.86
C ARG A 150 7.83 2.34 -13.24
N ALA A 151 9.09 1.96 -13.41
CA ALA A 151 10.24 2.76 -12.99
C ALA A 151 10.45 3.97 -13.89
N GLN A 152 10.83 5.10 -13.32
CA GLN A 152 11.20 6.31 -14.04
C GLN A 152 12.71 6.55 -14.02
N LYS A 153 13.43 5.86 -13.11
CA LYS A 153 14.88 5.98 -12.95
C LYS A 153 15.53 4.60 -12.89
N ALA A 154 16.77 4.53 -13.34
CA ALA A 154 17.59 3.34 -13.17
C ALA A 154 17.72 3.01 -11.67
N GLY A 155 17.56 1.72 -11.34
CA GLY A 155 17.58 1.24 -9.97
C GLY A 155 16.27 1.36 -9.20
N ALA A 156 15.24 1.97 -9.78
CA ALA A 156 13.85 2.06 -9.28
C ALA A 156 13.65 2.61 -7.85
N TYR A 157 14.57 2.47 -6.93
CA TYR A 157 14.56 2.99 -5.55
C TYR A 157 13.30 2.65 -4.76
N LEU A 158 13.04 1.36 -4.57
CA LEU A 158 11.86 0.85 -3.86
C LEU A 158 11.80 1.32 -2.41
N SER A 159 10.67 1.87 -2.02
CA SER A 159 10.31 2.15 -0.62
C SER A 159 8.93 1.58 -0.29
N ILE A 160 8.80 0.95 0.89
CA ILE A 160 7.54 0.39 1.39
C ILE A 160 7.34 0.76 2.86
N GLY A 161 6.11 0.92 3.29
CA GLY A 161 5.78 1.23 4.69
C GLY A 161 4.33 1.58 4.86
N ASP A 162 4.04 2.32 5.94
CA ASP A 162 2.66 2.69 6.26
C ASP A 162 1.77 1.45 6.33
N THR A 163 2.23 0.51 7.14
CA THR A 163 1.58 -0.79 7.25
C THR A 163 0.40 -0.74 8.20
N HIS A 164 -0.69 -1.36 7.80
CA HIS A 164 -1.92 -1.42 8.59
C HIS A 164 -2.29 -2.88 8.89
N ALA A 165 -2.65 -3.20 10.14
CA ALA A 165 -3.21 -4.50 10.49
C ALA A 165 -4.62 -4.68 9.93
N ARG A 166 -5.32 -3.56 9.70
CA ARG A 166 -6.66 -3.49 9.11
C ARG A 166 -6.94 -2.08 8.64
N MET A 167 -7.50 -1.95 7.45
CA MET A 167 -7.96 -0.68 6.91
C MET A 167 -9.29 -0.86 6.19
N GLY A 168 -10.21 0.08 6.34
CA GLY A 168 -11.42 0.20 5.54
C GLY A 168 -11.13 0.83 4.18
N CYS A 169 -11.95 0.51 3.18
CA CYS A 169 -11.82 1.07 1.85
C CYS A 169 -11.91 2.61 1.89
N GLY A 170 -10.92 3.28 1.27
CA GLY A 170 -10.86 4.74 1.19
C GLY A 170 -10.36 5.46 2.45
N GLU A 171 -9.92 4.72 3.46
CA GLU A 171 -9.29 5.27 4.67
C GLU A 171 -10.00 6.52 5.23
N LEU A 172 -11.31 6.43 5.42
CA LEU A 172 -12.20 7.57 5.64
C LEU A 172 -11.87 8.45 6.86
N THR A 173 -11.14 7.91 7.82
CA THR A 173 -10.71 8.65 9.03
C THR A 173 -9.26 9.07 8.97
N ALA A 174 -8.62 8.97 7.79
CA ALA A 174 -7.21 9.24 7.54
C ALA A 174 -6.28 8.40 8.44
N ALA A 175 -6.68 7.18 8.73
CA ALA A 175 -5.87 6.13 9.35
C ALA A 175 -6.56 4.77 9.24
N GLY A 176 -5.76 3.73 9.00
CA GLY A 176 -6.11 2.36 9.31
C GLY A 176 -5.82 2.01 10.77
N VAL A 177 -5.57 0.75 11.04
CA VAL A 177 -4.89 0.32 12.27
C VAL A 177 -3.39 0.31 11.96
N GLU A 178 -2.77 1.44 12.19
CA GLU A 178 -1.34 1.69 11.99
C GLU A 178 -0.52 0.71 12.81
N ILE A 179 0.41 -0.01 12.21
CA ILE A 179 1.15 -1.05 12.90
C ILE A 179 2.52 -1.26 12.28
N ASP A 180 3.51 -1.55 13.12
CA ASP A 180 4.78 -2.02 12.62
C ASP A 180 4.63 -3.46 12.11
N ALA A 181 5.33 -3.78 11.05
CA ALA A 181 5.27 -5.11 10.47
C ALA A 181 6.62 -5.54 9.89
N THR A 182 6.82 -6.86 9.88
CA THR A 182 7.86 -7.51 9.09
C THR A 182 7.23 -8.01 7.81
N VAL A 183 7.67 -7.48 6.68
CA VAL A 183 7.14 -7.77 5.34
C VAL A 183 8.10 -8.67 4.59
N THR A 184 7.63 -9.82 4.15
CA THR A 184 8.33 -10.70 3.21
C THR A 184 7.82 -10.42 1.81
N LEU A 185 8.71 -10.02 0.92
CA LEU A 185 8.38 -9.73 -0.47
C LEU A 185 9.43 -10.26 -1.43
N LYS A 186 9.03 -10.39 -2.69
CA LYS A 186 9.94 -10.69 -3.79
C LYS A 186 9.84 -9.59 -4.83
N VAL A 187 10.98 -9.15 -5.35
CA VAL A 187 11.05 -8.22 -6.47
C VAL A 187 11.46 -8.94 -7.75
N ASP A 188 10.80 -8.62 -8.86
CA ASP A 188 11.14 -9.20 -10.15
C ASP A 188 10.82 -8.21 -11.28
N ARG A 189 11.25 -8.53 -12.49
CA ARG A 189 10.86 -7.78 -13.68
C ARG A 189 9.44 -8.17 -14.09
N SER A 190 8.59 -7.19 -14.27
CA SER A 190 7.24 -7.42 -14.82
C SER A 190 7.25 -7.44 -16.35
N PRO A 191 6.35 -8.19 -17.00
CA PRO A 191 6.20 -8.16 -18.46
C PRO A 191 5.75 -6.78 -18.99
N GLY A 192 5.32 -5.89 -18.11
CA GLY A 192 4.81 -4.57 -18.48
C GLY A 192 3.30 -4.57 -18.73
N PHE A 193 2.76 -3.35 -18.74
CA PHE A 193 1.34 -3.08 -18.92
C PHE A 193 1.14 -1.85 -19.80
N PRO A 194 0.02 -1.75 -20.53
CA PRO A 194 -0.34 -0.55 -21.29
C PRO A 194 -0.72 0.64 -20.37
N ASN A 195 -0.74 0.40 -19.07
CA ASN A 195 -1.20 1.32 -18.04
C ASN A 195 -0.14 2.38 -17.69
N ALA A 196 -0.56 3.55 -17.24
CA ALA A 196 0.33 4.56 -16.69
C ALA A 196 0.46 4.43 -15.17
N SER A 197 -0.62 4.03 -14.50
CA SER A 197 -0.68 3.89 -13.03
C SER A 197 -0.35 2.47 -12.57
N PRO A 198 0.00 2.27 -11.30
CA PRO A 198 0.23 0.94 -10.74
C PRO A 198 -0.93 -0.03 -10.97
N VAL A 199 -0.59 -1.27 -11.24
CA VAL A 199 -1.54 -2.38 -11.41
C VAL A 199 -1.34 -3.38 -10.28
N VAL A 200 -2.41 -3.88 -9.68
CA VAL A 200 -2.36 -4.89 -8.63
C VAL A 200 -2.96 -6.19 -9.15
N GLU A 201 -2.17 -7.24 -9.13
CA GLU A 201 -2.62 -8.61 -9.35
C GLU A 201 -2.84 -9.27 -8.01
N LYS A 202 -3.99 -9.94 -7.84
CA LYS A 202 -4.35 -10.58 -6.60
C LYS A 202 -4.74 -12.03 -6.83
N THR A 203 -3.98 -12.92 -6.20
CA THR A 203 -4.28 -14.34 -6.18
C THR A 203 -4.97 -14.69 -4.86
N ARG A 204 -6.18 -15.22 -4.91
CA ARG A 204 -6.90 -15.64 -3.71
C ARG A 204 -6.49 -17.04 -3.28
N TYR A 205 -6.12 -17.19 -2.01
CA TYR A 205 -5.72 -18.47 -1.44
C TYR A 205 -6.83 -19.52 -1.31
N VAL A 206 -8.09 -19.12 -1.36
CA VAL A 206 -9.21 -20.05 -1.00
C VAL A 206 -10.16 -20.34 -2.15
N GLU A 207 -10.25 -19.46 -3.12
CA GLU A 207 -11.07 -19.69 -4.31
C GLU A 207 -10.37 -19.01 -5.48
N THR A 208 -9.76 -19.77 -6.28
CA THR A 208 -9.03 -19.61 -7.53
C THR A 208 -9.42 -18.47 -8.51
N ALA A 209 -9.97 -17.38 -8.06
CA ALA A 209 -10.19 -16.20 -8.90
C ALA A 209 -8.97 -15.28 -8.83
N GLU A 210 -8.21 -15.25 -9.88
CA GLU A 210 -7.25 -14.17 -10.13
C GLU A 210 -8.04 -12.90 -10.35
N GLU A 211 -7.67 -11.85 -9.64
CA GLU A 211 -8.27 -10.53 -9.78
C GLU A 211 -7.20 -9.55 -10.26
N TRP A 212 -7.52 -8.80 -11.29
CA TRP A 212 -6.75 -7.64 -11.72
C TRP A 212 -7.43 -6.38 -11.21
N LEU A 213 -6.64 -5.50 -10.62
CA LEU A 213 -7.11 -4.24 -10.07
C LEU A 213 -6.29 -3.12 -10.69
N THR A 214 -6.97 -2.16 -11.30
CA THR A 214 -6.32 -0.95 -11.81
C THR A 214 -6.62 0.22 -10.89
N SER A 215 -5.62 1.06 -10.70
CA SER A 215 -5.75 2.27 -9.89
C SER A 215 -6.02 3.49 -10.76
N GLY A 216 -6.76 4.44 -10.21
CA GLY A 216 -6.95 5.75 -10.81
C GLY A 216 -6.59 6.83 -9.81
N ILE A 217 -5.73 7.76 -10.22
CA ILE A 217 -5.28 8.88 -9.41
C ILE A 217 -5.88 10.15 -9.98
N GLY A 218 -6.54 10.96 -9.17
CA GLY A 218 -7.18 12.18 -9.61
C GLY A 218 -7.47 13.15 -8.45
N GLU A 219 -7.65 14.43 -8.76
CA GLU A 219 -7.99 15.46 -7.77
C GLU A 219 -9.39 15.27 -7.18
N THR A 220 -10.29 14.66 -7.94
CA THR A 220 -11.65 14.34 -7.49
C THR A 220 -11.92 12.84 -7.63
N TRP A 221 -12.90 12.35 -6.86
CA TRP A 221 -13.39 10.99 -6.99
C TRP A 221 -13.78 10.64 -8.44
N GLY A 222 -14.46 11.55 -9.15
CA GLY A 222 -14.87 11.32 -10.52
C GLY A 222 -13.69 11.18 -11.48
N ASP A 223 -12.62 11.96 -11.29
CA ASP A 223 -11.41 11.87 -12.09
C ASP A 223 -10.66 10.56 -11.81
N ALA A 224 -10.52 10.20 -10.54
CA ALA A 224 -9.89 8.94 -10.15
C ALA A 224 -10.63 7.72 -10.70
N LEU A 225 -11.97 7.69 -10.54
CA LEU A 225 -12.81 6.61 -11.09
C LEU A 225 -12.71 6.51 -12.60
N LYS A 226 -12.76 7.64 -13.31
CA LYS A 226 -12.62 7.66 -14.77
C LYS A 226 -11.27 7.12 -15.22
N LYS A 227 -10.19 7.48 -14.51
CA LYS A 227 -8.84 6.98 -14.81
C LYS A 227 -8.76 5.48 -14.57
N ALA A 228 -9.21 4.97 -13.41
CA ALA A 228 -9.24 3.54 -13.12
C ALA A 228 -10.02 2.74 -14.18
N TRP A 229 -11.15 3.28 -14.63
CA TRP A 229 -11.95 2.69 -15.70
C TRP A 229 -11.18 2.59 -17.02
N ILE A 230 -10.54 3.69 -17.45
CA ILE A 230 -9.73 3.72 -18.69
C ILE A 230 -8.57 2.73 -18.60
N GLU A 231 -7.89 2.68 -17.46
CA GLU A 231 -6.79 1.76 -17.19
C GLU A 231 -7.25 0.30 -17.27
N MET A 232 -8.42 -0.05 -16.71
CA MET A 232 -8.98 -1.39 -16.80
C MET A 232 -9.36 -1.75 -18.25
N VAL A 233 -9.97 -0.85 -18.98
CA VAL A 233 -10.29 -1.06 -20.40
C VAL A 233 -9.02 -1.34 -21.21
N ALA A 234 -7.95 -0.55 -21.00
CA ALA A 234 -6.67 -0.74 -21.67
C ALA A 234 -6.06 -2.11 -21.33
N LEU A 235 -6.09 -2.51 -20.05
CA LEU A 235 -5.62 -3.82 -19.59
C LEU A 235 -6.37 -4.98 -20.27
N LEU A 236 -7.70 -4.90 -20.37
CA LEU A 236 -8.51 -5.93 -21.01
C LEU A 236 -8.24 -6.03 -22.51
N ILE A 237 -8.06 -4.91 -23.20
CA ILE A 237 -7.71 -4.91 -24.62
C ILE A 237 -6.38 -5.63 -24.84
N ASP A 238 -5.37 -5.31 -24.05
CA ASP A 238 -4.03 -5.89 -24.14
C ASP A 238 -4.03 -7.39 -23.83
N ARG A 239 -4.69 -7.79 -22.73
CA ARG A 239 -4.67 -9.19 -22.25
C ARG A 239 -5.51 -10.14 -23.08
N TYR A 240 -6.61 -9.68 -23.66
CA TYR A 240 -7.60 -10.52 -24.31
C TYR A 240 -7.76 -10.24 -25.81
N ASP A 241 -6.90 -9.39 -26.40
CA ASP A 241 -6.93 -9.00 -27.82
C ASP A 241 -8.36 -8.63 -28.28
N THR A 242 -9.00 -7.77 -27.52
CA THR A 242 -10.41 -7.40 -27.73
C THR A 242 -10.58 -5.94 -28.16
N THR A 243 -11.82 -5.55 -28.49
CA THR A 243 -12.09 -4.16 -28.89
C THR A 243 -12.39 -3.28 -27.69
N TYR A 244 -12.23 -1.96 -27.87
CA TYR A 244 -12.58 -0.96 -26.86
C TYR A 244 -14.05 -1.09 -26.41
N GLU A 245 -14.97 -1.24 -27.37
CA GLU A 245 -16.39 -1.35 -27.08
C GLU A 245 -16.72 -2.54 -26.22
N TYR A 246 -16.10 -3.70 -26.53
CA TYR A 246 -16.30 -4.92 -25.74
C TYR A 246 -15.68 -4.83 -24.37
N ALA A 247 -14.44 -4.38 -24.25
CA ALA A 247 -13.77 -4.18 -22.97
C ALA A 247 -14.53 -3.19 -22.09
N ASN A 248 -14.97 -2.05 -22.64
CA ASN A 248 -15.74 -1.04 -21.94
C ASN A 248 -17.09 -1.57 -21.44
N MET A 249 -17.77 -2.40 -22.24
CA MET A 249 -19.01 -3.06 -21.83
C MET A 249 -18.76 -4.03 -20.67
N ILE A 250 -17.68 -4.82 -20.71
CA ILE A 250 -17.32 -5.74 -19.63
C ILE A 250 -17.09 -4.98 -18.32
N VAL A 251 -16.25 -3.94 -18.35
CA VAL A 251 -16.00 -3.10 -17.15
C VAL A 251 -17.29 -2.50 -16.61
N GLY A 252 -18.15 -2.01 -17.46
CA GLY A 252 -19.45 -1.44 -17.03
C GLY A 252 -20.44 -2.48 -16.48
N THR A 253 -20.23 -3.77 -16.73
CA THR A 253 -21.13 -4.85 -16.32
C THR A 253 -20.69 -5.54 -15.03
N ILE A 254 -19.39 -5.74 -14.86
CA ILE A 254 -18.84 -6.55 -13.78
C ILE A 254 -17.70 -5.87 -12.98
N GLY A 255 -17.25 -4.68 -13.41
CA GLY A 255 -16.19 -3.91 -12.77
C GLY A 255 -16.67 -3.05 -11.58
#